data_dd9ca8785b205c5f077e63015f1ac3b8
#
_entry.id   dd9ca8785b205c5f077e63015f1ac3b8
#
_cell.length_a   1.000
_cell.length_b   1.000
_cell.length_c   1.000
_cell.angle_alpha   90.00
_cell.angle_beta   90.00
_cell.angle_gamma   90.00
#
_symmetry.space_group_name_H-M   'P 1'
#
loop_
_entity.id
_entity.type
_entity.pdbx_description
1 polymer ?
#
loop_
_entity_poly.entity_id
_entity_poly.type
_entity_poly.pdbx_seq_one_letter_code
_entity_poly.pdbx_strand_id
1 'polypeptide(L)'
;MSIKNILIINQPVGNRGDESAHKALVRSINKALPDVKITVLAFQDNLNAIDEFVVQNSNNRYLNFIFKHNLCAEPVALYLIKHRLTKLGTMCHPILRKLRKYYKNADIVICAPGGICMGGFQNWKHLYMLQVARDLQKPIVYYSRSIGPFPEATGENKIFKRISLDMLRSFLFLSLRDSKSKRLADSLGINYVPSIDSAFLDFPKVAVPDDVKMVLKSPYVVFVPNELTWHYAFKDASQQDVDSMYVSLFKSIRRVAKEHTILMLPQLCTWKGKD
;
A
#
# COMPACT_ATOMS: atom_id res chain seq x y z
N MET A 1 12.29 -24.09 -10.98
CA MET A 1 11.45 -23.31 -11.94
C MET A 1 12.04 -21.92 -12.05
N SER A 2 12.28 -21.41 -13.26
CA SER A 2 12.68 -20.00 -13.43
C SER A 2 11.42 -19.12 -13.38
N ILE A 3 11.44 -18.05 -12.59
CA ILE A 3 10.36 -17.06 -12.53
C ILE A 3 10.44 -16.22 -13.81
N LYS A 4 9.35 -16.14 -14.57
CA LYS A 4 9.24 -15.35 -15.80
C LYS A 4 8.21 -14.24 -15.70
N ASN A 5 7.17 -14.42 -14.88
CA ASN A 5 6.05 -13.50 -14.77
C ASN A 5 5.74 -13.22 -13.30
N ILE A 6 5.86 -11.98 -12.91
CA ILE A 6 5.52 -11.49 -11.57
C ILE A 6 4.23 -10.67 -11.65
N LEU A 7 3.29 -10.94 -10.76
CA LEU A 7 2.11 -10.13 -10.56
C LEU A 7 2.23 -9.37 -9.24
N ILE A 8 2.27 -8.05 -9.30
CA ILE A 8 2.20 -7.19 -8.11
C ILE A 8 0.75 -6.76 -7.90
N ILE A 9 0.23 -7.01 -6.70
CA ILE A 9 -1.14 -6.69 -6.32
C ILE A 9 -1.18 -5.73 -5.14
N ASN A 10 -2.35 -5.16 -4.88
CA ASN A 10 -2.60 -4.30 -3.72
C ASN A 10 -1.70 -3.06 -3.68
N GLN A 11 -1.37 -2.52 -4.86
CA GLN A 11 -0.58 -1.30 -4.98
C GLN A 11 -1.43 -0.09 -4.62
N PRO A 12 -1.12 0.62 -3.51
CA PRO A 12 -1.73 1.91 -3.21
C PRO A 12 -1.24 2.97 -4.20
N VAL A 13 -2.11 3.91 -4.51
CA VAL A 13 -1.82 5.06 -5.39
C VAL A 13 -2.29 6.33 -4.70
N GLY A 14 -1.62 7.45 -4.95
CA GLY A 14 -1.95 8.75 -4.36
C GLY A 14 -1.28 9.04 -3.00
N ASN A 15 -0.40 8.14 -2.53
CA ASN A 15 0.46 8.37 -1.37
C ASN A 15 1.93 8.28 -1.82
N ARG A 16 2.67 9.37 -1.70
CA ARG A 16 4.08 9.45 -2.16
C ARG A 16 5.01 8.45 -1.47
N GLY A 17 4.74 8.11 -0.21
CA GLY A 17 5.49 7.08 0.51
C GLY A 17 5.28 5.69 -0.10
N ASP A 18 4.03 5.31 -0.35
CA ASP A 18 3.69 4.03 -0.97
C ASP A 18 4.20 3.93 -2.42
N GLU A 19 4.18 5.05 -3.16
CA GLU A 19 4.73 5.14 -4.51
C GLU A 19 6.26 4.97 -4.52
N SER A 20 6.96 5.62 -3.59
CA SER A 20 8.40 5.47 -3.43
C SER A 20 8.78 4.02 -3.11
N ALA A 21 8.07 3.41 -2.16
CA ALA A 21 8.26 2.02 -1.79
C ALA A 21 8.03 1.06 -2.97
N HIS A 22 7.01 1.34 -3.80
CA HIS A 22 6.71 0.59 -5.02
C HIS A 22 7.84 0.72 -6.05
N LYS A 23 8.28 1.96 -6.34
CA LYS A 23 9.36 2.20 -7.31
C LYS A 23 10.64 1.46 -6.91
N ALA A 24 10.99 1.51 -5.63
CA ALA A 24 12.14 0.80 -5.09
C ALA A 24 12.02 -0.72 -5.27
N LEU A 25 10.85 -1.30 -4.97
CA LEU A 25 10.59 -2.71 -5.20
C LEU A 25 10.75 -3.09 -6.67
N VAL A 26 10.08 -2.38 -7.59
CA VAL A 26 10.08 -2.71 -9.03
C VAL A 26 11.47 -2.56 -9.62
N ARG A 27 12.21 -1.49 -9.27
CA ARG A 27 13.61 -1.31 -9.73
C ARG A 27 14.53 -2.41 -9.21
N SER A 28 14.35 -2.82 -7.95
CA SER A 28 15.12 -3.92 -7.37
C SER A 28 14.84 -5.24 -8.09
N ILE A 29 13.59 -5.52 -8.42
CA ILE A 29 13.23 -6.72 -9.21
C ILE A 29 13.83 -6.65 -10.62
N ASN A 30 13.66 -5.53 -11.32
CA ASN A 30 14.21 -5.34 -12.67
C ASN A 30 15.73 -5.50 -12.69
N LYS A 31 16.43 -5.05 -11.63
CA LYS A 31 17.88 -5.21 -11.49
C LYS A 31 18.28 -6.67 -11.24
N ALA A 32 17.56 -7.35 -10.37
CA ALA A 32 17.87 -8.74 -10.00
C ALA A 32 17.42 -9.76 -11.05
N LEU A 33 16.36 -9.47 -11.79
CA LEU A 33 15.71 -10.35 -12.75
C LEU A 33 15.36 -9.55 -14.03
N PRO A 34 16.34 -9.20 -14.88
CA PRO A 34 16.13 -8.27 -16.00
C PRO A 34 15.14 -8.77 -17.06
N ASP A 35 15.00 -10.09 -17.23
CA ASP A 35 14.13 -10.69 -18.23
C ASP A 35 12.71 -10.98 -17.72
N VAL A 36 12.44 -10.70 -16.44
CA VAL A 36 11.13 -10.96 -15.84
C VAL A 36 10.10 -9.92 -16.29
N LYS A 37 8.92 -10.40 -16.66
CA LYS A 37 7.76 -9.55 -16.94
C LYS A 37 7.04 -9.23 -15.64
N ILE A 38 6.86 -7.95 -15.35
CA ILE A 38 6.12 -7.48 -14.17
C ILE A 38 4.78 -6.91 -14.62
N THR A 39 3.70 -7.44 -14.06
CA THR A 39 2.36 -6.85 -14.18
C THR A 39 1.96 -6.27 -12.83
N VAL A 40 1.62 -4.99 -12.79
CA VAL A 40 1.15 -4.30 -11.58
C VAL A 40 -0.35 -4.06 -11.70
N LEU A 41 -1.13 -4.54 -10.73
CA LEU A 41 -2.54 -4.21 -10.58
C LEU A 41 -2.69 -3.10 -9.55
N ALA A 42 -2.99 -1.90 -10.03
CA ALA A 42 -3.30 -0.75 -9.20
C ALA A 42 -4.83 -0.59 -9.06
N PHE A 43 -5.25 -0.03 -7.92
CA PHE A 43 -6.65 0.30 -7.65
C PHE A 43 -6.80 1.81 -7.64
N GLN A 44 -7.23 2.38 -8.73
CA GLN A 44 -7.49 3.80 -8.81
C GLN A 44 -8.67 4.10 -9.72
N ASP A 45 -9.43 5.13 -9.34
CA ASP A 45 -10.56 5.61 -10.12
C ASP A 45 -10.12 6.50 -11.31
N ASN A 46 -8.86 6.97 -11.33
CA ASN A 46 -8.34 7.85 -12.37
C ASN A 46 -6.95 7.39 -12.88
N LEU A 47 -6.86 7.05 -14.17
CA LEU A 47 -5.64 6.55 -14.81
C LEU A 47 -4.54 7.62 -14.97
N ASN A 48 -4.90 8.90 -15.01
CA ASN A 48 -3.93 9.98 -15.22
C ASN A 48 -2.90 10.12 -14.09
N ALA A 49 -3.16 9.51 -12.93
CA ALA A 49 -2.26 9.50 -11.80
C ALA A 49 -1.22 8.36 -11.84
N ILE A 50 -1.32 7.45 -12.80
CA ILE A 50 -0.43 6.29 -12.89
C ILE A 50 0.98 6.70 -13.34
N ASP A 51 1.11 7.73 -14.17
CA ASP A 51 2.38 8.11 -14.80
C ASP A 51 3.48 8.46 -13.80
N GLU A 52 3.12 9.01 -12.64
CA GLU A 52 4.10 9.42 -11.64
C GLU A 52 4.72 8.27 -10.84
N PHE A 53 4.02 7.15 -10.67
CA PHE A 53 4.58 6.01 -9.93
C PHE A 53 5.07 4.87 -10.83
N VAL A 54 4.88 4.97 -12.12
CA VAL A 54 5.34 3.98 -13.09
C VAL A 54 6.86 3.92 -13.14
N VAL A 55 7.41 2.72 -13.09
CA VAL A 55 8.81 2.47 -13.42
C VAL A 55 8.89 2.09 -14.89
N GLN A 56 9.45 2.98 -15.70
CA GLN A 56 9.58 2.78 -17.14
C GLN A 56 10.56 1.62 -17.42
N ASN A 57 10.03 0.55 -17.97
CA ASN A 57 10.78 -0.61 -18.44
C ASN A 57 9.88 -1.38 -19.42
N SER A 58 10.42 -1.86 -20.52
CA SER A 58 9.67 -2.60 -21.56
C SER A 58 8.98 -3.87 -21.02
N ASN A 59 9.49 -4.45 -19.95
CA ASN A 59 8.95 -5.63 -19.30
C ASN A 59 7.91 -5.34 -18.23
N ASN A 60 7.67 -4.05 -17.89
CA ASN A 60 6.70 -3.65 -16.88
C ASN A 60 5.38 -3.24 -17.53
N ARG A 61 4.29 -3.76 -17.01
CA ARG A 61 2.93 -3.44 -17.42
C ARG A 61 2.10 -3.01 -16.22
N TYR A 62 1.53 -1.82 -16.28
CA TYR A 62 0.65 -1.28 -15.25
C TYR A 62 -0.80 -1.37 -15.73
N LEU A 63 -1.67 -1.89 -14.89
CA LEU A 63 -3.07 -2.08 -15.18
C LEU A 63 -3.91 -1.53 -14.04
N ASN A 64 -4.93 -0.80 -14.39
CA ASN A 64 -5.93 -0.37 -13.43
C ASN A 64 -7.05 -1.42 -13.35
N PHE A 65 -7.35 -1.87 -12.14
CA PHE A 65 -8.46 -2.77 -11.90
C PHE A 65 -9.53 -2.07 -11.06
N ILE A 66 -10.62 -1.69 -11.71
CA ILE A 66 -11.71 -0.94 -11.09
C ILE A 66 -12.77 -1.90 -10.58
N PHE A 67 -13.00 -1.91 -9.27
CA PHE A 67 -14.10 -2.64 -8.65
C PHE A 67 -15.44 -1.85 -8.73
N LYS A 68 -15.38 -0.52 -8.75
CA LYS A 68 -16.49 0.36 -8.38
C LYS A 68 -17.64 0.47 -9.39
N HIS A 69 -17.40 0.34 -10.68
CA HIS A 69 -18.38 0.84 -11.66
C HIS A 69 -19.13 -0.22 -12.46
N ASN A 70 -18.89 -1.50 -12.26
CA ASN A 70 -19.48 -2.53 -13.10
C ASN A 70 -20.03 -3.72 -12.30
N LEU A 71 -21.33 -3.99 -12.47
CA LEU A 71 -21.99 -5.24 -12.04
C LEU A 71 -21.81 -5.57 -10.55
N CYS A 72 -21.80 -4.57 -9.67
CA CYS A 72 -21.66 -4.76 -8.21
C CYS A 72 -20.42 -5.62 -7.80
N ALA A 73 -19.34 -5.56 -8.58
CA ALA A 73 -18.16 -6.43 -8.35
C ALA A 73 -17.59 -6.28 -6.94
N GLU A 74 -17.59 -5.08 -6.36
CA GLU A 74 -17.08 -4.84 -5.00
C GLU A 74 -17.97 -5.48 -3.93
N PRO A 75 -19.29 -5.21 -3.84
CA PRO A 75 -20.15 -5.87 -2.87
C PRO A 75 -20.11 -7.39 -2.98
N VAL A 76 -20.10 -7.90 -4.21
CA VAL A 76 -19.99 -9.35 -4.46
C VAL A 76 -18.65 -9.89 -3.96
N ALA A 77 -17.53 -9.24 -4.25
CA ALA A 77 -16.22 -9.66 -3.77
C ALA A 77 -16.15 -9.66 -2.24
N LEU A 78 -16.72 -8.62 -1.58
CA LEU A 78 -16.79 -8.53 -0.12
C LEU A 78 -17.64 -9.66 0.49
N TYR A 79 -18.77 -9.95 -0.09
CA TYR A 79 -19.60 -11.07 0.33
C TYR A 79 -18.85 -12.41 0.20
N LEU A 80 -18.23 -12.63 -0.96
CA LEU A 80 -17.54 -13.88 -1.26
C LEU A 80 -16.33 -14.14 -0.35
N ILE A 81 -15.55 -13.12 0.01
CA ILE A 81 -14.41 -13.30 0.92
C ILE A 81 -14.88 -13.64 2.33
N LYS A 82 -15.93 -12.98 2.84
CA LYS A 82 -16.52 -13.26 4.16
C LYS A 82 -17.01 -14.70 4.28
N HIS A 83 -17.57 -15.24 3.19
CA HIS A 83 -18.13 -16.59 3.13
C HIS A 83 -17.18 -17.65 2.55
N ARG A 84 -15.92 -17.30 2.27
CA ARG A 84 -14.90 -18.22 1.67
C ARG A 84 -15.29 -18.76 0.27
N LEU A 85 -16.06 -17.99 -0.49
CA LEU A 85 -16.56 -18.34 -1.81
C LEU A 85 -15.84 -17.62 -2.97
N THR A 86 -14.65 -17.08 -2.75
CA THR A 86 -13.88 -16.28 -3.73
C THR A 86 -13.62 -17.03 -5.03
N LYS A 87 -13.37 -18.34 -4.93
CA LYS A 87 -13.18 -19.20 -6.11
C LYS A 87 -14.41 -19.19 -7.03
N LEU A 88 -15.62 -19.25 -6.45
CA LEU A 88 -16.87 -19.18 -7.21
C LEU A 88 -17.00 -17.83 -7.93
N GLY A 89 -16.72 -16.72 -7.26
CA GLY A 89 -16.76 -15.39 -7.86
C GLY A 89 -15.83 -15.25 -9.07
N THR A 90 -14.59 -15.74 -8.94
CA THR A 90 -13.62 -15.69 -10.05
C THR A 90 -13.94 -16.66 -11.20
N MET A 91 -14.88 -17.58 -11.01
CA MET A 91 -15.39 -18.45 -12.07
C MET A 91 -16.62 -17.86 -12.76
N CYS A 92 -17.57 -17.32 -12.01
CA CYS A 92 -18.89 -16.96 -12.48
C CYS A 92 -19.08 -15.47 -12.76
N HIS A 93 -18.47 -14.57 -11.95
CA HIS A 93 -18.69 -13.14 -12.12
C HIS A 93 -17.81 -12.54 -13.24
N PRO A 94 -18.37 -11.82 -14.24
CA PRO A 94 -17.62 -11.39 -15.43
C PRO A 94 -16.35 -10.59 -15.13
N ILE A 95 -16.42 -9.64 -14.17
CA ILE A 95 -15.29 -8.78 -13.79
C ILE A 95 -14.25 -9.56 -12.97
N LEU A 96 -14.71 -10.33 -11.97
CA LEU A 96 -13.81 -11.13 -11.13
C LEU A 96 -13.12 -12.23 -11.93
N ARG A 97 -13.78 -12.73 -13.00
CA ARG A 97 -13.18 -13.68 -13.97
C ARG A 97 -12.04 -13.04 -14.77
N LYS A 98 -12.13 -11.73 -15.11
CA LYS A 98 -11.00 -11.02 -15.75
C LYS A 98 -9.77 -10.99 -14.83
N LEU A 99 -9.98 -10.76 -13.54
CA LEU A 99 -8.93 -10.79 -12.53
C LEU A 99 -8.17 -12.13 -12.55
N ARG A 100 -8.90 -13.24 -12.59
CA ARG A 100 -8.33 -14.59 -12.63
C ARG A 100 -7.30 -14.80 -13.74
N LYS A 101 -7.47 -14.14 -14.91
CA LYS A 101 -6.54 -14.27 -16.04
C LYS A 101 -5.14 -13.76 -15.69
N TYR A 102 -5.05 -12.64 -14.97
CA TYR A 102 -3.76 -12.08 -14.55
C TYR A 102 -3.03 -13.02 -13.59
N TYR A 103 -3.74 -13.58 -12.61
CA TYR A 103 -3.14 -14.53 -11.68
C TYR A 103 -2.71 -15.83 -12.33
N LYS A 104 -3.49 -16.36 -13.27
CA LYS A 104 -3.11 -17.62 -13.96
C LYS A 104 -1.77 -17.49 -14.66
N ASN A 105 -1.48 -16.35 -15.27
CA ASN A 105 -0.26 -16.11 -16.03
C ASN A 105 0.95 -15.78 -15.13
N ALA A 106 0.76 -15.53 -13.84
CA ALA A 106 1.83 -15.24 -12.92
C ALA A 106 2.47 -16.52 -12.39
N ASP A 107 3.79 -16.53 -12.26
CA ASP A 107 4.54 -17.57 -11.58
C ASP A 107 4.56 -17.30 -10.07
N ILE A 108 4.59 -16.03 -9.67
CA ILE A 108 4.58 -15.56 -8.29
C ILE A 108 3.74 -14.29 -8.16
N VAL A 109 3.09 -14.14 -7.02
CA VAL A 109 2.29 -12.96 -6.68
C VAL A 109 2.97 -12.21 -5.54
N ILE A 110 3.26 -10.93 -5.74
CA ILE A 110 3.84 -10.07 -4.72
C ILE A 110 2.77 -9.08 -4.25
N CYS A 111 2.47 -9.08 -2.96
CA CYS A 111 1.71 -7.99 -2.36
C CYS A 111 2.61 -6.78 -2.22
N ALA A 112 2.26 -5.69 -2.89
CA ALA A 112 3.03 -4.44 -2.87
C ALA A 112 3.32 -3.96 -1.45
N PRO A 113 4.48 -3.31 -1.20
CA PRO A 113 4.76 -2.69 0.09
C PRO A 113 3.73 -1.63 0.43
N GLY A 114 3.59 -1.27 1.70
CA GLY A 114 2.62 -0.25 2.12
C GLY A 114 2.12 -0.44 3.55
N GLY A 115 1.03 0.24 3.88
CA GLY A 115 0.46 0.34 5.21
C GLY A 115 -0.24 -0.92 5.75
N ILE A 116 -0.92 -0.74 6.87
CA ILE A 116 -1.57 -1.80 7.67
C ILE A 116 -2.94 -2.16 7.06
N CYS A 117 -2.97 -2.91 5.97
CA CYS A 117 -4.21 -3.35 5.34
C CYS A 117 -4.80 -4.63 5.96
N MET A 118 -3.98 -5.42 6.65
CA MET A 118 -4.42 -6.55 7.47
C MET A 118 -4.22 -6.18 8.94
N GLY A 119 -5.25 -5.63 9.56
CA GLY A 119 -5.25 -5.21 10.95
C GLY A 119 -6.07 -3.94 11.18
N GLY A 120 -5.43 -2.84 11.56
CA GLY A 120 -6.10 -1.59 11.92
C GLY A 120 -7.00 -1.03 10.82
N PHE A 121 -6.55 -1.06 9.58
CA PHE A 121 -7.40 -0.82 8.40
C PHE A 121 -7.89 -2.17 7.88
N GLN A 122 -9.09 -2.55 8.21
CA GLN A 122 -9.69 -3.79 7.72
C GLN A 122 -10.04 -3.70 6.22
N ASN A 123 -9.02 -3.79 5.39
CA ASN A 123 -9.19 -3.69 3.96
C ASN A 123 -9.59 -5.04 3.36
N TRP A 124 -10.89 -5.25 3.22
CA TRP A 124 -11.47 -6.47 2.65
C TRP A 124 -11.07 -6.72 1.19
N LYS A 125 -10.92 -5.64 0.39
CA LYS A 125 -10.44 -5.77 -1.00
C LYS A 125 -9.01 -6.32 -1.04
N HIS A 126 -8.18 -5.85 -0.13
CA HIS A 126 -6.81 -6.33 0.03
C HIS A 126 -6.78 -7.84 0.32
N LEU A 127 -7.61 -8.30 1.27
CA LEU A 127 -7.75 -9.72 1.56
C LEU A 127 -8.32 -10.51 0.37
N TYR A 128 -9.30 -9.95 -0.34
CA TYR A 128 -9.88 -10.60 -1.51
C TYR A 128 -8.83 -10.89 -2.58
N MET A 129 -7.98 -9.92 -2.89
CA MET A 129 -6.91 -10.08 -3.87
C MET A 129 -5.91 -11.17 -3.47
N LEU A 130 -5.54 -11.23 -2.19
CA LEU A 130 -4.68 -12.29 -1.67
C LEU A 130 -5.37 -13.66 -1.71
N GLN A 131 -6.67 -13.72 -1.40
CA GLN A 131 -7.43 -14.96 -1.44
C GLN A 131 -7.55 -15.52 -2.87
N VAL A 132 -7.70 -14.66 -3.88
CA VAL A 132 -7.69 -15.09 -5.29
C VAL A 132 -6.37 -15.76 -5.66
N ALA A 133 -5.23 -15.21 -5.20
CA ALA A 133 -3.92 -15.85 -5.41
C ALA A 133 -3.87 -17.24 -4.76
N ARG A 134 -4.33 -17.34 -3.51
CA ARG A 134 -4.36 -18.60 -2.76
C ARG A 134 -5.28 -19.64 -3.41
N ASP A 135 -6.48 -19.24 -3.85
CA ASP A 135 -7.44 -20.14 -4.54
C ASP A 135 -6.88 -20.69 -5.86
N LEU A 136 -5.98 -19.96 -6.48
CA LEU A 136 -5.26 -20.37 -7.71
C LEU A 136 -3.89 -21.00 -7.41
N GLN A 137 -3.62 -21.31 -6.15
CA GLN A 137 -2.39 -21.96 -5.68
C GLN A 137 -1.11 -21.23 -6.14
N LYS A 138 -1.16 -19.89 -6.20
CA LYS A 138 0.01 -19.10 -6.56
C LYS A 138 0.87 -18.84 -5.31
N PRO A 139 2.20 -18.97 -5.42
CA PRO A 139 3.11 -18.54 -4.37
C PRO A 139 2.91 -17.05 -4.10
N ILE A 140 2.74 -16.68 -2.82
CA ILE A 140 2.50 -15.30 -2.41
C ILE A 140 3.69 -14.80 -1.59
N VAL A 141 4.22 -13.65 -1.99
CA VAL A 141 5.20 -12.87 -1.24
C VAL A 141 4.50 -11.64 -0.67
N TYR A 142 4.48 -11.53 0.65
CA TYR A 142 3.97 -10.36 1.36
C TYR A 142 5.17 -9.52 1.82
N TYR A 143 5.49 -8.48 1.04
CA TYR A 143 6.78 -7.83 1.11
C TYR A 143 6.73 -6.50 1.85
N SER A 144 7.59 -6.33 2.86
CA SER A 144 7.86 -5.06 3.55
C SER A 144 6.60 -4.31 4.01
N ARG A 145 5.67 -5.03 4.65
CA ARG A 145 4.40 -4.45 5.12
C ARG A 145 4.27 -4.48 6.64
N SER A 146 3.31 -3.70 7.10
CA SER A 146 2.85 -3.73 8.49
C SER A 146 1.61 -4.62 8.62
N ILE A 147 1.41 -5.22 9.81
CA ILE A 147 0.21 -5.99 10.17
C ILE A 147 -0.31 -5.57 11.54
N GLY A 148 -1.61 -5.80 11.78
CA GLY A 148 -2.25 -5.56 13.08
C GLY A 148 -2.42 -4.07 13.42
N PRO A 149 -2.88 -3.76 14.63
CA PRO A 149 -3.56 -4.69 15.52
C PRO A 149 -4.85 -5.25 14.90
N PHE A 150 -5.33 -6.38 15.41
CA PHE A 150 -6.59 -6.96 14.96
C PHE A 150 -7.69 -6.66 15.99
N PRO A 151 -8.60 -5.70 15.74
CA PRO A 151 -9.72 -5.46 16.63
C PRO A 151 -10.69 -6.67 16.62
N GLU A 152 -11.38 -6.88 17.73
CA GLU A 152 -12.33 -7.99 17.92
C GLU A 152 -13.69 -7.51 18.43
N ALA A 153 -13.96 -6.21 18.39
CA ALA A 153 -15.17 -5.61 18.96
C ALA A 153 -16.47 -6.10 18.32
N THR A 154 -16.42 -6.46 17.03
CA THR A 154 -17.59 -6.92 16.27
C THR A 154 -17.40 -8.31 15.69
N GLY A 155 -18.50 -8.95 15.26
CA GLY A 155 -18.43 -10.23 14.53
C GLY A 155 -17.63 -10.12 13.23
N GLU A 156 -17.73 -9.00 12.51
CA GLU A 156 -16.95 -8.74 11.32
C GLU A 156 -15.46 -8.62 11.62
N ASN A 157 -15.08 -7.96 12.70
CA ASN A 157 -13.69 -7.87 13.13
C ASN A 157 -13.09 -9.26 13.38
N LYS A 158 -13.84 -10.14 14.04
CA LYS A 158 -13.41 -11.53 14.31
C LYS A 158 -13.24 -12.34 13.02
N ILE A 159 -14.17 -12.18 12.07
CA ILE A 159 -14.07 -12.82 10.75
C ILE A 159 -12.84 -12.32 10.00
N PHE A 160 -12.63 -10.99 9.97
CA PHE A 160 -11.48 -10.38 9.31
C PHE A 160 -10.16 -10.88 9.91
N LYS A 161 -10.04 -10.86 11.24
CA LYS A 161 -8.87 -11.39 11.96
C LYS A 161 -8.59 -12.84 11.57
N ARG A 162 -9.60 -13.71 11.65
CA ARG A 162 -9.46 -15.12 11.31
C ARG A 162 -8.93 -15.33 9.90
N ILE A 163 -9.53 -14.66 8.89
CA ILE A 163 -9.11 -14.78 7.50
C ILE A 163 -7.68 -14.22 7.31
N SER A 164 -7.37 -13.10 7.95
CA SER A 164 -6.03 -12.50 7.89
C SER A 164 -4.96 -13.41 8.47
N LEU A 165 -5.21 -14.03 9.62
CA LEU A 165 -4.25 -14.95 10.24
C LEU A 165 -4.03 -16.21 9.39
N ASP A 166 -5.11 -16.79 8.84
CA ASP A 166 -5.01 -17.91 7.90
C ASP A 166 -4.19 -17.54 6.67
N MET A 167 -4.35 -16.30 6.19
CA MET A 167 -3.62 -15.78 5.03
C MET A 167 -2.13 -15.59 5.35
N LEU A 168 -1.80 -14.93 6.47
CA LEU A 168 -0.42 -14.68 6.89
C LEU A 168 0.39 -15.97 7.04
N ARG A 169 -0.23 -17.06 7.53
CA ARG A 169 0.40 -18.38 7.66
C ARG A 169 0.59 -19.12 6.34
N SER A 170 -0.10 -18.70 5.27
CA SER A 170 -0.07 -19.35 3.95
C SER A 170 0.94 -18.74 2.98
N PHE A 171 1.60 -17.64 3.34
CA PHE A 171 2.55 -16.98 2.44
C PHE A 171 3.82 -17.80 2.25
N LEU A 172 4.32 -17.85 1.03
CA LEU A 172 5.64 -18.38 0.72
C LEU A 172 6.74 -17.58 1.43
N PHE A 173 6.56 -16.25 1.47
CA PHE A 173 7.49 -15.33 2.10
C PHE A 173 6.72 -14.18 2.72
N LEU A 174 6.96 -13.91 3.99
CA LEU A 174 6.40 -12.78 4.73
C LEU A 174 7.55 -11.94 5.28
N SER A 175 7.62 -10.67 4.91
CA SER A 175 8.55 -9.73 5.56
C SER A 175 7.82 -8.56 6.20
N LEU A 176 8.25 -8.21 7.41
CA LEU A 176 7.64 -7.17 8.24
C LEU A 176 8.64 -6.06 8.53
N ARG A 177 8.22 -4.81 8.28
CA ARG A 177 9.09 -3.64 8.32
C ARG A 177 9.18 -2.95 9.68
N ASP A 178 8.20 -3.12 10.55
CA ASP A 178 8.13 -2.39 11.83
C ASP A 178 8.10 -3.31 13.06
N SER A 179 8.55 -2.77 14.19
CA SER A 179 8.66 -3.51 15.45
C SER A 179 7.33 -3.92 16.06
N LYS A 180 6.24 -3.17 15.81
CA LYS A 180 4.90 -3.51 16.32
C LYS A 180 4.36 -4.75 15.61
N SER A 181 4.49 -4.77 14.28
CA SER A 181 4.10 -5.91 13.44
C SER A 181 4.91 -7.17 13.77
N LYS A 182 6.23 -7.02 14.00
CA LYS A 182 7.12 -8.13 14.38
C LYS A 182 6.71 -8.74 15.73
N ARG A 183 6.55 -7.90 16.77
CA ARG A 183 6.08 -8.38 18.09
C ARG A 183 4.71 -9.06 18.02
N LEU A 184 3.80 -8.54 17.19
CA LEU A 184 2.51 -9.18 17.00
C LEU A 184 2.64 -10.54 16.31
N ALA A 185 3.47 -10.66 15.28
CA ALA A 185 3.74 -11.93 14.60
C ALA A 185 4.33 -12.95 15.56
N ASP A 186 5.30 -12.54 16.39
CA ASP A 186 5.88 -13.39 17.46
C ASP A 186 4.80 -13.90 18.42
N SER A 187 3.92 -13.03 18.90
CA SER A 187 2.83 -13.40 19.82
C SER A 187 1.80 -14.33 19.20
N LEU A 188 1.71 -14.38 17.88
CA LEU A 188 0.78 -15.21 17.11
C LEU A 188 1.44 -16.48 16.53
N GLY A 189 2.72 -16.69 16.76
CA GLY A 189 3.49 -17.79 16.20
C GLY A 189 3.54 -17.76 14.66
N ILE A 190 3.63 -16.58 14.07
CA ILE A 190 3.71 -16.38 12.62
C ILE A 190 5.16 -16.16 12.23
N ASN A 191 5.70 -17.02 11.38
CA ASN A 191 7.05 -16.88 10.85
C ASN A 191 7.15 -15.69 9.88
N TYR A 192 8.20 -14.90 10.02
CA TYR A 192 8.48 -13.75 9.17
C TYR A 192 9.98 -13.49 9.03
N VAL A 193 10.36 -12.71 8.03
CA VAL A 193 11.71 -12.17 7.86
C VAL A 193 11.69 -10.69 8.25
N PRO A 194 12.57 -10.23 9.17
CA PRO A 194 12.69 -8.82 9.48
C PRO A 194 13.13 -8.03 8.24
N SER A 195 12.48 -6.91 7.98
CA SER A 195 12.84 -6.01 6.89
C SER A 195 12.75 -4.53 7.34
N ILE A 196 13.09 -3.65 6.42
CA ILE A 196 12.83 -2.21 6.50
C ILE A 196 11.79 -1.84 5.45
N ASP A 197 11.33 -0.60 5.45
CA ASP A 197 10.50 -0.11 4.35
C ASP A 197 11.27 -0.15 3.04
N SER A 198 10.66 -0.68 1.98
CA SER A 198 11.31 -0.81 0.67
C SER A 198 11.73 0.53 0.07
N ALA A 199 11.11 1.65 0.46
CA ALA A 199 11.53 2.97 0.03
C ALA A 199 13.01 3.27 0.36
N PHE A 200 13.57 2.64 1.40
CA PHE A 200 14.98 2.79 1.77
C PHE A 200 15.96 1.94 0.93
N LEU A 201 15.47 1.12 0.01
CA LEU A 201 16.30 0.29 -0.86
C LEU A 201 16.70 0.98 -2.16
N ASP A 202 16.13 2.15 -2.42
CA ASP A 202 16.36 2.87 -3.67
C ASP A 202 16.66 4.34 -3.35
N PHE A 203 17.73 4.84 -3.97
CA PHE A 203 18.15 6.23 -3.88
C PHE A 203 18.23 6.83 -5.28
N PRO A 204 17.06 7.11 -5.89
CA PRO A 204 17.05 7.66 -7.24
C PRO A 204 17.74 9.03 -7.25
N LYS A 205 18.67 9.23 -8.17
CA LYS A 205 19.25 10.53 -8.45
C LYS A 205 18.19 11.37 -9.17
N VAL A 206 17.43 12.12 -8.40
CA VAL A 206 16.44 13.06 -8.93
C VAL A 206 17.08 14.44 -8.97
N ALA A 207 17.00 15.10 -10.11
CA ALA A 207 17.40 16.51 -10.19
C ALA A 207 16.42 17.33 -9.33
N VAL A 208 16.96 18.00 -8.33
CA VAL A 208 16.17 18.94 -7.52
C VAL A 208 15.97 20.22 -8.37
N PRO A 209 14.75 20.75 -8.53
CA PRO A 209 14.51 22.02 -9.20
C PRO A 209 15.35 23.16 -8.60
N ASP A 210 15.75 24.13 -9.41
CA ASP A 210 16.71 25.17 -8.97
C ASP A 210 16.12 26.11 -7.92
N ASP A 211 14.83 26.41 -8.00
CA ASP A 211 14.09 27.17 -6.97
C ASP A 211 14.12 26.44 -5.61
N VAL A 212 13.91 25.13 -5.61
CA VAL A 212 14.01 24.30 -4.41
C VAL A 212 15.45 24.28 -3.89
N LYS A 213 16.46 24.11 -4.78
CA LYS A 213 17.88 24.17 -4.39
C LYS A 213 18.25 25.48 -3.71
N MET A 214 17.70 26.61 -4.19
CA MET A 214 17.94 27.92 -3.55
C MET A 214 17.44 27.95 -2.11
N VAL A 215 16.24 27.44 -1.88
CA VAL A 215 15.67 27.38 -0.53
C VAL A 215 16.46 26.45 0.39
N LEU A 216 16.98 25.33 -0.13
CA LEU A 216 17.75 24.36 0.63
C LEU A 216 19.18 24.82 0.99
N LYS A 217 19.66 25.96 0.46
CA LYS A 217 20.96 26.54 0.83
C LYS A 217 20.98 27.13 2.24
N SER A 218 19.86 27.56 2.75
CA SER A 218 19.71 28.10 4.10
C SER A 218 19.26 27.00 5.07
N PRO A 219 19.51 27.14 6.37
CA PRO A 219 18.94 26.22 7.37
C PRO A 219 17.42 26.13 7.25
N TYR A 220 16.88 24.92 7.27
CA TYR A 220 15.44 24.70 7.11
C TYR A 220 14.90 23.64 8.05
N VAL A 221 13.60 23.72 8.30
CA VAL A 221 12.80 22.72 9.02
C VAL A 221 11.72 22.23 8.06
N VAL A 222 11.60 20.91 7.91
CA VAL A 222 10.52 20.32 7.15
C VAL A 222 9.32 20.09 8.05
N PHE A 223 8.18 20.62 7.65
CA PHE A 223 6.91 20.46 8.33
C PHE A 223 5.93 19.72 7.41
N VAL A 224 5.41 18.58 7.88
CA VAL A 224 4.54 17.69 7.11
C VAL A 224 3.17 17.61 7.83
N PRO A 225 2.24 18.54 7.56
CA PRO A 225 0.90 18.46 8.11
C PRO A 225 0.10 17.34 7.42
N ASN A 226 -0.76 16.69 8.18
CA ASN A 226 -1.71 15.68 7.68
C ASN A 226 -3.12 16.01 8.17
N GLU A 227 -4.12 15.65 7.40
CA GLU A 227 -5.48 15.59 7.89
C GLU A 227 -5.59 14.42 8.89
N LEU A 228 -5.81 14.71 10.18
CA LEU A 228 -5.80 13.72 11.25
C LEU A 228 -7.20 13.28 11.70
N THR A 229 -8.25 13.98 11.32
CA THR A 229 -9.64 13.73 11.76
C THR A 229 -10.14 12.34 11.41
N TRP A 230 -9.59 11.70 10.38
CA TRP A 230 -9.90 10.31 10.01
C TRP A 230 -9.20 9.26 10.89
N HIS A 231 -8.20 9.65 11.68
CA HIS A 231 -7.41 8.71 12.47
C HIS A 231 -8.09 8.46 13.83
N TYR A 232 -8.15 7.20 14.23
CA TYR A 232 -8.84 6.79 15.46
C TYR A 232 -8.42 7.55 16.72
N ALA A 233 -7.18 8.00 16.80
CA ALA A 233 -6.67 8.81 17.94
C ALA A 233 -7.24 10.23 17.97
N PHE A 234 -7.85 10.69 16.90
CA PHE A 234 -8.45 12.02 16.74
C PHE A 234 -9.94 11.93 16.43
N LYS A 235 -10.58 10.79 16.68
CA LYS A 235 -11.99 10.54 16.35
C LYS A 235 -12.97 11.52 17.01
N ASP A 236 -12.58 12.08 18.14
CA ASP A 236 -13.39 13.03 18.93
C ASP A 236 -12.94 14.50 18.72
N ALA A 237 -11.92 14.75 17.87
CA ALA A 237 -11.42 16.06 17.53
C ALA A 237 -12.14 16.63 16.30
N SER A 238 -12.52 17.90 16.37
CA SER A 238 -13.01 18.63 15.20
C SER A 238 -11.83 19.01 14.26
N GLN A 239 -12.14 19.37 13.01
CA GLN A 239 -11.12 19.93 12.11
C GLN A 239 -10.48 21.18 12.71
N GLN A 240 -11.27 22.01 13.38
CA GLN A 240 -10.78 23.23 14.05
C GLN A 240 -9.77 22.93 15.19
N ASP A 241 -9.97 21.84 15.93
CA ASP A 241 -9.01 21.39 16.97
C ASP A 241 -7.68 20.98 16.33
N VAL A 242 -7.73 20.21 15.23
CA VAL A 242 -6.54 19.77 14.48
C VAL A 242 -5.79 20.98 13.90
N ASP A 243 -6.50 21.93 13.29
CA ASP A 243 -5.93 23.15 12.73
C ASP A 243 -5.27 24.00 13.83
N SER A 244 -5.95 24.16 14.98
CA SER A 244 -5.42 24.88 16.14
C SER A 244 -4.15 24.24 16.70
N MET A 245 -4.11 22.91 16.75
CA MET A 245 -2.91 22.16 17.14
C MET A 245 -1.76 22.42 16.16
N TYR A 246 -2.00 22.37 14.85
CA TYR A 246 -0.97 22.65 13.86
C TYR A 246 -0.47 24.10 13.90
N VAL A 247 -1.37 25.06 14.08
CA VAL A 247 -0.99 26.49 14.27
C VAL A 247 -0.10 26.65 15.50
N SER A 248 -0.43 25.99 16.60
CA SER A 248 0.36 26.03 17.83
C SER A 248 1.74 25.42 17.65
N LEU A 249 1.81 24.26 16.95
CA LEU A 249 3.06 23.60 16.60
C LEU A 249 3.91 24.50 15.70
N PHE A 250 3.32 25.08 14.66
CA PHE A 250 4.01 25.98 13.74
C PHE A 250 4.59 27.20 14.47
N LYS A 251 3.82 27.84 15.37
CA LYS A 251 4.31 28.95 16.22
C LYS A 251 5.47 28.51 17.10
N SER A 252 5.44 27.30 17.63
CA SER A 252 6.51 26.75 18.45
C SER A 252 7.79 26.50 17.63
N ILE A 253 7.65 25.95 16.43
CA ILE A 253 8.77 25.78 15.49
C ILE A 253 9.40 27.15 15.17
N ARG A 254 8.58 28.14 14.80
CA ARG A 254 9.07 29.51 14.50
C ARG A 254 9.81 30.16 15.68
N ARG A 255 9.37 29.90 16.89
CA ARG A 255 10.03 30.44 18.10
C ARG A 255 11.41 29.83 18.33
N VAL A 256 11.57 28.51 18.07
CA VAL A 256 12.82 27.79 18.32
C VAL A 256 13.77 27.94 17.12
N ALA A 257 13.26 27.85 15.91
CA ALA A 257 14.01 27.88 14.66
C ALA A 257 13.82 29.22 13.92
N LYS A 258 14.14 30.33 14.60
CA LYS A 258 13.88 31.72 14.11
C LYS A 258 14.46 31.97 12.71
N GLU A 259 15.69 31.54 12.51
CA GLU A 259 16.46 31.78 11.27
C GLU A 259 16.27 30.69 10.20
N HIS A 260 15.40 29.72 10.49
CA HIS A 260 15.18 28.61 9.54
C HIS A 260 14.00 28.88 8.62
N THR A 261 14.14 28.51 7.37
CA THR A 261 13.01 28.42 6.44
C THR A 261 12.14 27.22 6.81
N ILE A 262 10.81 27.38 6.88
CA ILE A 262 9.89 26.27 7.09
C ILE A 262 9.39 25.80 5.73
N LEU A 263 9.72 24.56 5.37
CA LEU A 263 9.25 23.89 4.18
C LEU A 263 8.02 23.04 4.52
N MET A 264 6.89 23.38 3.96
CA MET A 264 5.68 22.58 4.09
C MET A 264 5.61 21.55 2.97
N LEU A 265 5.63 20.26 3.33
CA LEU A 265 5.53 19.16 2.35
C LEU A 265 4.20 18.43 2.51
N PRO A 266 3.34 18.41 1.47
CA PRO A 266 2.15 17.58 1.49
C PRO A 266 2.53 16.11 1.34
N GLN A 267 2.08 15.26 2.25
CA GLN A 267 2.30 13.82 2.17
C GLN A 267 1.29 13.13 1.25
N LEU A 268 0.04 13.58 1.28
CA LEU A 268 -1.03 13.09 0.44
C LEU A 268 -1.32 14.11 -0.67
N CYS A 269 -1.34 13.64 -1.89
CA CYS A 269 -1.76 14.45 -3.03
C CYS A 269 -3.18 14.07 -3.41
N THR A 270 -4.12 14.99 -3.28
CA THR A 270 -5.46 14.79 -3.83
C THR A 270 -5.40 15.01 -5.34
N TRP A 271 -5.75 14.00 -6.09
CA TRP A 271 -5.76 14.02 -7.55
C TRP A 271 -6.92 14.81 -8.15
N LYS A 272 -7.73 15.44 -7.35
CA LYS A 272 -8.69 16.44 -7.80
C LYS A 272 -7.92 17.73 -7.89
N GLY A 273 -7.35 18.02 -9.07
CA GLY A 273 -6.74 19.31 -9.38
C GLY A 273 -7.71 20.44 -9.12
N LYS A 274 -7.73 20.86 -7.89
CA LYS A 274 -8.21 22.14 -7.38
C LYS A 274 -7.09 22.60 -6.49
N ASP A 275 -6.40 23.59 -7.04
CA ASP A 275 -5.44 24.44 -6.38
C ASP A 275 -5.96 24.93 -5.02
#